data_2a4674c1ee26f9614515b72c34046a09
#
_entry.id   2a4674c1ee26f9614515b72c34046a09
#
_cell.length_a   1.000
_cell.length_b   1.000
_cell.length_c   1.000
_cell.angle_alpha   90.00
_cell.angle_beta   90.00
_cell.angle_gamma   90.00
#
_symmetry.space_group_name_H-M   'P 1'
#
loop_
_entity.id
_entity.type
_entity.pdbx_description
1 polymer ?
#
loop_
_entity_poly.entity_id
_entity_poly.type
_entity_poly.pdbx_seq_one_letter_code
_entity_poly.pdbx_strand_id
1 'polypeptide(L)'
;PLLVLMGLLPEDDIRSLIDMIVSRGGMVKYHHGQKNIYYQVNATYYSALGESDSKMLLARAIQMFMPGKPQVWYLDLFAGKNDHEAVRRAGESGHKEINRTNLSASDIREALKKDVVAKQLELLRMRNTHKAFEKGAVITVAEEGPKLSIRYDNGEAYALLTVDFEAGAYEIELS
;
A
#
# COMPACT_ATOMS: atom_id res chain seq x y z
N PRO A 1 4.76 6.85 -10.03
CA PRO A 1 4.49 7.27 -11.42
C PRO A 1 3.61 6.23 -12.10
N LEU A 2 2.50 6.66 -12.75
CA LEU A 2 1.58 5.76 -13.45
C LEU A 2 2.12 5.30 -14.80
N LEU A 3 3.12 5.98 -15.32
CA LEU A 3 3.75 5.62 -16.59
C LEU A 3 4.30 4.18 -16.64
N VAL A 4 4.67 3.62 -15.49
CA VAL A 4 5.15 2.23 -15.38
C VAL A 4 4.04 1.19 -15.59
N LEU A 5 2.77 1.58 -15.50
CA LEU A 5 1.62 0.70 -15.74
C LEU A 5 1.22 0.66 -17.22
N MET A 6 1.72 1.63 -18.02
CA MET A 6 1.43 1.67 -19.46
C MET A 6 2.05 0.44 -20.13
N GLY A 7 1.22 -0.30 -20.86
CA GLY A 7 1.60 -1.56 -21.50
C GLY A 7 1.56 -2.80 -20.59
N LEU A 8 1.35 -2.61 -19.27
CA LEU A 8 1.13 -3.72 -18.32
C LEU A 8 -0.37 -3.92 -18.03
N LEU A 9 -1.13 -2.82 -17.97
CA LEU A 9 -2.58 -2.85 -17.77
C LEU A 9 -3.29 -2.15 -18.94
N PRO A 10 -4.54 -2.53 -19.23
CA PRO A 10 -5.41 -1.79 -20.13
C PRO A 10 -5.56 -0.33 -19.70
N GLU A 11 -5.67 0.59 -20.66
CA GLU A 11 -5.76 2.03 -20.36
C GLU A 11 -7.01 2.38 -19.53
N ASP A 12 -8.12 1.69 -19.77
CA ASP A 12 -9.37 1.88 -19.03
C ASP A 12 -9.23 1.45 -17.57
N ASP A 13 -8.47 0.41 -17.27
CA ASP A 13 -8.19 -0.03 -15.90
C ASP A 13 -7.33 1.00 -15.16
N ILE A 14 -6.30 1.55 -15.83
CA ILE A 14 -5.47 2.62 -15.28
C ILE A 14 -6.34 3.85 -14.99
N ARG A 15 -7.23 4.21 -15.90
CA ARG A 15 -8.17 5.34 -15.74
C ARG A 15 -9.11 5.11 -14.57
N SER A 16 -9.73 3.94 -14.48
CA SER A 16 -10.62 3.54 -13.38
C SER A 16 -9.93 3.60 -12.02
N LEU A 17 -8.66 3.16 -11.95
CA LEU A 17 -7.84 3.27 -10.75
C LEU A 17 -7.61 4.74 -10.36
N ILE A 18 -7.29 5.59 -11.31
CA ILE A 18 -7.07 7.03 -11.09
C ILE A 18 -8.35 7.67 -10.57
N ASP A 19 -9.48 7.45 -11.26
CA ASP A 19 -10.77 8.04 -10.91
C ASP A 19 -11.20 7.62 -9.52
N MET A 20 -10.97 6.37 -9.15
CA MET A 20 -11.21 5.88 -7.80
C MET A 20 -10.37 6.61 -6.75
N ILE A 21 -9.07 6.81 -6.99
CA ILE A 21 -8.19 7.50 -6.03
C ILE A 21 -8.57 8.99 -5.95
N VAL A 22 -8.90 9.62 -7.07
CA VAL A 22 -9.35 11.02 -7.12
C VAL A 22 -10.68 11.19 -6.38
N SER A 23 -11.64 10.29 -6.57
CA SER A 23 -12.92 10.32 -5.83
C SER A 23 -12.75 10.20 -4.32
N ARG A 24 -11.62 9.63 -3.87
CA ARG A 24 -11.19 9.54 -2.46
C ARG A 24 -10.28 10.69 -2.03
N GLY A 25 -10.27 11.77 -2.79
CA GLY A 25 -9.52 12.99 -2.47
C GLY A 25 -8.05 12.99 -2.91
N GLY A 26 -7.62 12.03 -3.72
CA GLY A 26 -6.30 12.06 -4.33
C GLY A 26 -6.16 13.17 -5.38
N MET A 27 -4.94 13.54 -5.68
CA MET A 27 -4.63 14.60 -6.65
C MET A 27 -3.79 14.07 -7.81
N VAL A 28 -4.16 14.45 -9.03
CA VAL A 28 -3.45 14.05 -10.25
C VAL A 28 -2.48 15.15 -10.69
N LYS A 29 -1.30 14.73 -11.10
CA LYS A 29 -0.37 15.57 -11.87
C LYS A 29 -0.25 15.03 -13.29
N TYR A 30 -0.53 15.91 -14.26
CA TYR A 30 -0.37 15.59 -15.67
C TYR A 30 1.08 15.75 -16.15
N HIS A 31 1.49 14.98 -17.15
CA HIS A 31 2.82 15.06 -17.71
C HIS A 31 2.93 16.29 -18.63
N HIS A 32 3.84 17.20 -18.29
CA HIS A 32 4.08 18.45 -19.05
C HIS A 32 2.81 19.25 -19.40
N GLY A 33 1.79 19.24 -18.54
CA GLY A 33 0.54 19.95 -18.78
C GLY A 33 -0.39 19.29 -19.83
N GLN A 34 -0.01 18.14 -20.38
CA GLN A 34 -0.87 17.39 -21.30
C GLN A 34 -1.94 16.66 -20.50
N LYS A 35 -3.19 17.04 -20.66
CA LYS A 35 -4.34 16.52 -19.88
C LYS A 35 -4.62 15.03 -20.07
N ASN A 36 -4.02 14.39 -21.05
CA ASN A 36 -4.28 12.98 -21.38
C ASN A 36 -3.18 12.02 -20.90
N ILE A 37 -2.09 12.52 -20.32
CA ILE A 37 -0.99 11.69 -19.82
C ILE A 37 -0.84 11.92 -18.32
N TYR A 38 -1.31 10.96 -17.54
CA TYR A 38 -1.17 10.97 -16.09
C TYR A 38 0.26 10.64 -15.70
N TYR A 39 0.96 11.60 -15.12
CA TYR A 39 2.32 11.37 -14.62
C TYR A 39 2.31 10.75 -13.24
N GLN A 40 1.47 11.27 -12.34
CA GLN A 40 1.48 10.89 -10.93
C GLN A 40 0.10 11.11 -10.31
N VAL A 41 -0.30 10.18 -9.44
CA VAL A 41 -1.38 10.37 -8.47
C VAL A 41 -0.76 10.51 -7.08
N ASN A 42 -1.17 11.53 -6.35
CA ASN A 42 -0.72 11.80 -5.00
C ASN A 42 -1.88 11.60 -4.03
N ALA A 43 -1.68 10.71 -3.08
CA ALA A 43 -2.58 10.42 -1.97
C ALA A 43 -1.77 9.72 -0.89
N THR A 44 -2.27 9.69 0.34
CA THR A 44 -1.81 8.69 1.30
C THR A 44 -2.36 7.33 0.89
N TYR A 45 -1.65 6.26 1.21
CA TYR A 45 -2.10 4.91 0.89
C TYR A 45 -3.41 4.58 1.61
N TYR A 46 -3.54 5.02 2.86
CA TYR A 46 -4.74 4.85 3.66
C TYR A 46 -5.97 5.53 3.04
N SER A 47 -5.86 6.80 2.61
CA SER A 47 -6.96 7.49 1.93
C SER A 47 -7.27 6.88 0.56
N ALA A 48 -6.25 6.48 -0.20
CA ALA A 48 -6.45 5.79 -1.48
C ALA A 48 -7.23 4.46 -1.32
N LEU A 49 -7.09 3.78 -0.18
CA LEU A 49 -7.85 2.58 0.17
C LEU A 49 -9.21 2.87 0.81
N GLY A 50 -9.66 4.14 0.81
CA GLY A 50 -10.95 4.57 1.33
C GLY A 50 -10.99 4.65 2.86
N GLU A 51 -9.84 4.86 3.50
CA GLU A 51 -9.67 4.97 4.96
C GLU A 51 -10.20 3.73 5.71
N SER A 52 -10.06 2.57 5.08
CA SER A 52 -10.49 1.27 5.62
C SER A 52 -9.32 0.52 6.23
N ASP A 53 -9.40 0.22 7.52
CA ASP A 53 -8.40 -0.55 8.24
C ASP A 53 -8.18 -1.94 7.64
N SER A 54 -9.28 -2.64 7.29
CA SER A 54 -9.20 -3.97 6.68
C SER A 54 -8.52 -3.95 5.31
N LYS A 55 -8.86 -2.99 4.45
CA LYS A 55 -8.21 -2.83 3.14
C LYS A 55 -6.73 -2.44 3.27
N MET A 56 -6.41 -1.61 4.26
CA MET A 56 -5.02 -1.23 4.56
C MET A 56 -4.20 -2.44 5.00
N LEU A 57 -4.73 -3.26 5.88
CA LEU A 57 -4.04 -4.46 6.37
C LEU A 57 -3.89 -5.52 5.28
N LEU A 58 -4.93 -5.77 4.48
CA LEU A 58 -4.87 -6.67 3.34
C LEU A 58 -3.80 -6.24 2.32
N ALA A 59 -3.81 -4.97 1.92
CA ALA A 59 -2.83 -4.44 0.99
C ALA A 59 -1.40 -4.46 1.57
N ARG A 60 -1.25 -4.23 2.89
CA ARG A 60 0.03 -4.33 3.59
C ARG A 60 0.50 -5.77 3.67
N ALA A 61 -0.37 -6.74 3.93
CA ALA A 61 -0.02 -8.15 3.93
C ALA A 61 0.52 -8.58 2.55
N ILE A 62 -0.17 -8.23 1.47
CA ILE A 62 0.32 -8.48 0.10
C ILE A 62 1.70 -7.85 -0.10
N GLN A 63 1.88 -6.57 0.27
CA GLN A 63 3.18 -5.89 0.13
C GLN A 63 4.30 -6.61 0.90
N MET A 64 4.03 -7.14 2.09
CA MET A 64 5.03 -7.88 2.87
C MET A 64 5.43 -9.21 2.22
N PHE A 65 4.57 -9.78 1.40
CA PHE A 65 4.85 -11.03 0.66
C PHE A 65 5.36 -10.78 -0.77
N MET A 66 5.40 -9.55 -1.26
CA MET A 66 6.04 -9.27 -2.55
C MET A 66 7.55 -9.53 -2.49
N PRO A 67 8.17 -10.04 -3.58
CA PRO A 67 9.62 -10.21 -3.66
C PRO A 67 10.39 -8.91 -3.46
N GLY A 68 11.56 -9.00 -2.83
CA GLY A 68 12.44 -7.86 -2.58
C GLY A 68 12.32 -7.30 -1.17
N LYS A 69 12.75 -6.04 -0.99
CA LYS A 69 12.68 -5.32 0.30
C LYS A 69 11.46 -4.40 0.30
N PRO A 70 10.44 -4.68 1.11
CA PRO A 70 9.27 -3.81 1.21
C PRO A 70 9.69 -2.43 1.74
N GLN A 71 9.22 -1.36 1.09
CA GLN A 71 9.38 0.00 1.57
C GLN A 71 8.03 0.54 2.03
N VAL A 72 7.98 1.05 3.25
CA VAL A 72 6.77 1.62 3.83
C VAL A 72 7.01 3.10 4.10
N TRP A 73 6.17 3.94 3.52
CA TRP A 73 6.19 5.37 3.81
C TRP A 73 5.70 5.61 5.24
N TYR A 74 6.38 6.49 5.99
CA TYR A 74 6.08 6.69 7.42
C TYR A 74 4.61 7.07 7.67
N LEU A 75 4.06 7.97 6.86
CA LEU A 75 2.68 8.43 7.02
C LEU A 75 1.67 7.29 6.80
N ASP A 76 1.95 6.40 5.86
CA ASP A 76 1.12 5.23 5.58
C ASP A 76 1.21 4.18 6.71
N LEU A 77 2.39 4.07 7.36
CA LEU A 77 2.55 3.20 8.53
C LEU A 77 1.61 3.63 9.67
N PHE A 78 1.46 4.93 9.87
CA PHE A 78 0.59 5.48 10.90
C PHE A 78 -0.87 5.70 10.46
N ALA A 79 -1.28 5.12 9.32
CA ALA A 79 -2.61 5.28 8.73
C ALA A 79 -3.00 6.76 8.61
N GLY A 80 -2.06 7.57 8.11
CA GLY A 80 -2.26 9.00 7.89
C GLY A 80 -3.18 9.26 6.71
N LYS A 81 -3.98 10.32 6.83
CA LYS A 81 -4.95 10.74 5.81
C LYS A 81 -4.38 11.81 4.90
N ASN A 82 -5.04 12.03 3.76
CA ASN A 82 -4.75 13.12 2.85
C ASN A 82 -4.85 14.49 3.56
N ASP A 83 -3.80 15.32 3.45
CA ASP A 83 -3.74 16.66 4.04
C ASP A 83 -4.03 17.73 2.99
N HIS A 84 -5.31 17.96 2.74
CA HIS A 84 -5.77 19.01 1.81
C HIS A 84 -5.45 20.42 2.30
N GLU A 85 -5.28 20.61 3.61
CA GLU A 85 -4.92 21.91 4.15
C GLU A 85 -3.46 22.25 3.86
N ALA A 86 -2.55 21.29 4.00
CA ALA A 86 -1.16 21.47 3.57
C ALA A 86 -1.07 21.80 2.08
N VAL A 87 -1.87 21.16 1.24
CA VAL A 87 -1.95 21.47 -0.19
C VAL A 87 -2.37 22.92 -0.42
N ARG A 88 -3.43 23.38 0.26
CA ARG A 88 -3.90 24.77 0.14
C ARG A 88 -2.84 25.79 0.58
N ARG A 89 -2.14 25.51 1.68
CA ARG A 89 -1.05 26.38 2.16
C ARG A 89 0.13 26.47 1.18
N ALA A 90 0.43 25.37 0.49
CA ALA A 90 1.56 25.31 -0.45
C ALA A 90 1.25 25.92 -1.83
N GLY A 91 -0.02 26.21 -2.15
CA GLY A 91 -0.43 26.84 -3.40
C GLY A 91 -0.36 25.92 -4.62
N GLU A 92 -0.16 26.48 -5.82
CA GLU A 92 -0.27 25.76 -7.11
C GLU A 92 0.62 24.52 -7.24
N SER A 93 1.78 24.49 -6.58
CA SER A 93 2.70 23.35 -6.60
C SER A 93 2.50 22.36 -5.44
N GLY A 94 1.47 22.57 -4.62
CA GLY A 94 1.24 21.91 -3.35
C GLY A 94 0.74 20.46 -3.44
N HIS A 95 0.45 19.92 -4.62
CA HIS A 95 -0.15 18.58 -4.78
C HIS A 95 0.63 17.45 -4.09
N LYS A 96 1.94 17.62 -3.86
CA LYS A 96 2.77 16.64 -3.15
C LYS A 96 2.64 16.71 -1.63
N GLU A 97 2.15 17.83 -1.11
CA GLU A 97 2.02 18.03 0.33
C GLU A 97 0.87 17.19 0.92
N ILE A 98 -0.01 16.69 0.07
CA ILE A 98 -1.16 15.87 0.45
C ILE A 98 -0.78 14.62 1.27
N ASN A 99 0.43 14.08 1.05
CA ASN A 99 0.93 12.88 1.73
C ASN A 99 2.28 13.10 2.43
N ARG A 100 2.54 14.33 2.89
CA ARG A 100 3.79 14.73 3.55
C ARG A 100 3.61 15.38 4.91
N THR A 101 2.47 15.16 5.54
CA THR A 101 2.20 15.70 6.89
C THR A 101 3.32 15.29 7.85
N ASN A 102 3.92 16.27 8.50
CA ASN A 102 4.89 16.01 9.57
C ASN A 102 4.14 15.58 10.83
N LEU A 103 4.51 14.42 11.37
CA LEU A 103 3.95 13.90 12.59
C LEU A 103 4.78 14.36 13.80
N SER A 104 4.13 14.95 14.79
CA SER A 104 4.75 15.21 16.09
C SER A 104 4.92 13.90 16.89
N ALA A 105 5.74 13.93 17.92
CA ALA A 105 5.87 12.80 18.84
C ALA A 105 4.53 12.45 19.54
N SER A 106 3.65 13.42 19.70
CA SER A 106 2.29 13.20 20.23
C SER A 106 1.44 12.44 19.22
N ASP A 107 1.43 12.88 17.93
CA ASP A 107 0.67 12.22 16.88
C ASP A 107 1.09 10.75 16.71
N ILE A 108 2.39 10.50 16.77
CA ILE A 108 2.94 9.13 16.69
C ILE A 108 2.43 8.29 17.88
N ARG A 109 2.49 8.82 19.12
CA ARG A 109 2.00 8.10 20.30
C ARG A 109 0.51 7.77 20.20
N GLU A 110 -0.30 8.69 19.70
CA GLU A 110 -1.73 8.43 19.49
C GLU A 110 -1.98 7.44 18.36
N ALA A 111 -1.23 7.53 17.26
CA ALA A 111 -1.34 6.60 16.16
C ALA A 111 -0.97 5.16 16.56
N LEU A 112 0.03 4.98 17.42
CA LEU A 112 0.45 3.66 17.93
C LEU A 112 -0.65 2.94 18.76
N LYS A 113 -1.67 3.64 19.21
CA LYS A 113 -2.83 3.05 19.91
C LYS A 113 -3.87 2.47 18.95
N LYS A 114 -3.77 2.75 17.65
CA LYS A 114 -4.71 2.24 16.64
C LYS A 114 -4.38 0.79 16.29
N ASP A 115 -5.37 -0.08 16.26
CA ASP A 115 -5.20 -1.49 15.90
C ASP A 115 -4.57 -1.68 14.51
N VAL A 116 -4.96 -0.86 13.53
CA VAL A 116 -4.40 -0.93 12.18
C VAL A 116 -2.90 -0.64 12.16
N VAL A 117 -2.42 0.25 13.03
CA VAL A 117 -0.98 0.56 13.15
C VAL A 117 -0.25 -0.58 13.84
N ALA A 118 -0.79 -1.10 14.95
CA ALA A 118 -0.22 -2.23 15.68
C ALA A 118 -0.06 -3.46 14.77
N LYS A 119 -1.12 -3.81 14.03
CA LYS A 119 -1.11 -4.94 13.09
C LYS A 119 -0.16 -4.72 11.90
N GLN A 120 -0.01 -3.50 11.38
CA GLN A 120 1.03 -3.21 10.39
C GLN A 120 2.45 -3.44 10.94
N LEU A 121 2.71 -3.04 12.19
CA LEU A 121 3.99 -3.27 12.84
C LEU A 121 4.25 -4.77 13.07
N GLU A 122 3.23 -5.57 13.36
CA GLU A 122 3.31 -7.03 13.44
C GLU A 122 3.68 -7.64 12.10
N LEU A 123 3.05 -7.23 11.00
CA LEU A 123 3.38 -7.67 9.64
C LEU A 123 4.83 -7.32 9.27
N LEU A 124 5.29 -6.12 9.59
CA LEU A 124 6.68 -5.71 9.37
C LEU A 124 7.66 -6.54 10.21
N ARG A 125 7.34 -6.80 11.48
CA ARG A 125 8.17 -7.64 12.35
C ARG A 125 8.26 -9.06 11.80
N MET A 126 7.12 -9.67 11.45
CA MET A 126 7.06 -10.98 10.82
C MET A 126 7.98 -11.04 9.60
N ARG A 127 7.83 -10.11 8.65
CA ARG A 127 8.65 -10.05 7.43
C ARG A 127 10.15 -9.93 7.71
N ASN A 128 10.55 -9.23 8.78
CA ASN A 128 11.94 -9.00 9.12
C ASN A 128 12.58 -10.09 9.98
N THR A 129 11.78 -10.90 10.67
CA THR A 129 12.32 -11.85 11.66
C THR A 129 12.01 -13.31 11.38
N HIS A 130 11.02 -13.61 10.53
CA HIS A 130 10.64 -14.98 10.24
C HIS A 130 11.60 -15.62 9.24
N LYS A 131 12.11 -16.82 9.53
CA LYS A 131 13.11 -17.56 8.75
C LYS A 131 12.70 -17.81 7.29
N ALA A 132 11.43 -18.02 7.02
CA ALA A 132 10.93 -18.23 5.66
C ALA A 132 11.31 -17.13 4.66
N PHE A 133 11.58 -15.91 5.14
CA PHE A 133 11.93 -14.76 4.27
C PHE A 133 13.44 -14.58 4.09
N GLU A 134 14.25 -15.51 4.58
CA GLU A 134 15.71 -15.46 4.42
C GLU A 134 16.13 -15.70 2.97
N LYS A 135 17.40 -15.37 2.69
CA LYS A 135 17.98 -15.53 1.36
C LYS A 135 17.92 -16.98 0.91
N GLY A 136 17.45 -17.21 -0.30
CA GLY A 136 17.36 -18.54 -0.92
C GLY A 136 15.98 -19.17 -0.83
N ALA A 137 15.02 -18.53 -0.18
CA ALA A 137 13.64 -19.03 -0.16
C ALA A 137 13.07 -19.13 -1.58
N VAL A 138 12.38 -20.22 -1.84
CA VAL A 138 11.58 -20.41 -3.06
C VAL A 138 10.24 -19.70 -2.84
N ILE A 139 9.85 -18.91 -3.85
CA ILE A 139 8.59 -18.18 -3.82
C ILE A 139 7.64 -18.85 -4.83
N THR A 140 6.49 -19.27 -4.34
CA THR A 140 5.42 -19.82 -5.17
C THR A 140 4.20 -18.91 -5.10
N VAL A 141 3.62 -18.59 -6.25
CA VAL A 141 2.40 -17.80 -6.38
C VAL A 141 1.35 -18.64 -7.07
N ALA A 142 0.14 -18.68 -6.54
CA ALA A 142 -1.00 -19.35 -7.15
C ALA A 142 -2.24 -18.45 -7.10
N GLU A 143 -3.04 -18.53 -8.15
CA GLU A 143 -4.30 -17.80 -8.29
C GLU A 143 -5.43 -18.80 -8.56
N GLU A 144 -6.54 -18.65 -7.86
CA GLU A 144 -7.74 -19.45 -8.06
C GLU A 144 -8.97 -18.53 -7.90
N GLY A 145 -9.54 -18.09 -9.02
CA GLY A 145 -10.65 -17.14 -9.03
C GLY A 145 -10.27 -15.84 -8.29
N PRO A 146 -11.04 -15.43 -7.26
CA PRO A 146 -10.74 -14.22 -6.50
C PRO A 146 -9.64 -14.41 -5.44
N LYS A 147 -8.99 -15.57 -5.39
CA LYS A 147 -7.98 -15.88 -4.37
C LYS A 147 -6.57 -15.81 -4.92
N LEU A 148 -5.67 -15.28 -4.10
CA LEU A 148 -4.24 -15.22 -4.34
C LEU A 148 -3.51 -15.91 -3.19
N SER A 149 -2.57 -16.80 -3.49
CA SER A 149 -1.67 -17.39 -2.50
C SER A 149 -0.22 -17.05 -2.84
N ILE A 150 0.55 -16.63 -1.84
CA ILE A 150 1.98 -16.38 -1.96
C ILE A 150 2.69 -17.14 -0.85
N ARG A 151 3.54 -18.11 -1.22
CA ARG A 151 4.30 -18.93 -0.29
C ARG A 151 5.80 -18.66 -0.43
N TYR A 152 6.44 -18.42 0.69
CA TYR A 152 7.89 -18.45 0.86
C TYR A 152 8.25 -19.76 1.57
N ASP A 153 9.25 -20.47 1.06
CA ASP A 153 9.73 -21.73 1.65
C ASP A 153 11.24 -21.85 1.46
N ASN A 154 12.00 -21.96 2.54
CA ASN A 154 13.45 -22.12 2.51
C ASN A 154 13.91 -23.54 2.90
N GLY A 155 12.98 -24.49 3.03
CA GLY A 155 13.24 -25.87 3.43
C GLY A 155 13.26 -26.08 4.95
N GLU A 156 13.46 -25.06 5.76
CA GLU A 156 13.40 -25.12 7.22
C GLU A 156 12.11 -24.51 7.79
N ALA A 157 11.60 -23.51 7.10
CA ALA A 157 10.39 -22.78 7.50
C ALA A 157 9.62 -22.30 6.27
N TYR A 158 8.32 -22.12 6.42
CA TYR A 158 7.49 -21.48 5.40
C TYR A 158 6.64 -20.35 5.98
N ALA A 159 6.25 -19.45 5.09
CA ALA A 159 5.23 -18.44 5.33
C ALA A 159 4.28 -18.44 4.12
N LEU A 160 3.00 -18.63 4.38
CA LEU A 160 1.94 -18.64 3.37
C LEU A 160 0.97 -17.51 3.64
N LEU A 161 0.80 -16.62 2.67
CA LEU A 161 -0.29 -15.66 2.61
C LEU A 161 -1.38 -16.20 1.71
N THR A 162 -2.62 -16.23 2.19
CA THR A 162 -3.81 -16.44 1.38
C THR A 162 -4.69 -15.20 1.45
N VAL A 163 -5.06 -14.66 0.28
CA VAL A 163 -5.92 -13.49 0.12
C VAL A 163 -7.20 -13.91 -0.59
N ASP A 164 -8.34 -13.44 -0.10
CA ASP A 164 -9.62 -13.52 -0.77
C ASP A 164 -10.09 -12.09 -1.10
N PHE A 165 -10.01 -11.71 -2.37
CA PHE A 165 -10.38 -10.36 -2.82
C PHE A 165 -11.87 -10.10 -2.78
N GLU A 166 -12.71 -11.15 -2.91
CA GLU A 166 -14.17 -11.01 -2.83
C GLU A 166 -14.61 -10.78 -1.38
N ALA A 167 -14.07 -11.56 -0.45
CA ALA A 167 -14.29 -11.37 0.98
C ALA A 167 -13.56 -10.14 1.55
N GLY A 168 -12.53 -9.63 0.87
CA GLY A 168 -11.66 -8.56 1.37
C GLY A 168 -10.86 -8.98 2.61
N ALA A 169 -10.46 -10.25 2.68
CA ALA A 169 -9.81 -10.88 3.83
C ALA A 169 -8.46 -11.51 3.45
N TYR A 170 -7.63 -11.72 4.44
CA TYR A 170 -6.38 -12.47 4.30
C TYR A 170 -6.07 -13.33 5.53
N GLU A 171 -5.29 -14.35 5.32
CA GLU A 171 -4.76 -15.24 6.35
C GLU A 171 -3.26 -15.45 6.13
N ILE A 172 -2.51 -15.60 7.22
CA ILE A 172 -1.07 -15.90 7.19
C ILE A 172 -0.81 -17.11 8.05
N GLU A 173 -0.21 -18.12 7.44
CA GLU A 173 0.31 -19.32 8.12
C GLU A 173 1.83 -19.26 8.19
N LEU A 174 2.39 -19.61 9.33
CA LEU A 174 3.82 -19.65 9.60
C LEU A 174 4.19 -21.00 10.22
N SER A 175 5.37 -21.53 9.87
CA SER A 175 5.90 -22.76 10.48
C SER A 175 7.19 -22.51 11.24
#